data_3e10bc84541e34dc8b27ced4f5239290
#
_entry.id   3e10bc84541e34dc8b27ced4f5239290
#
_cell.length_a   1.000
_cell.length_b   1.000
_cell.length_c   1.000
_cell.angle_alpha   90.00
_cell.angle_beta   90.00
_cell.angle_gamma   90.00
#
_symmetry.space_group_name_H-M   'P 1'
#
loop_
_entity.id
_entity.type
_entity.pdbx_description
1 polymer ?
#
loop_
_entity_poly.entity_id
_entity_poly.type
_entity_poly.pdbx_seq_one_letter_code
_entity_poly.pdbx_strand_id
1 'polypeptide(L)'
;GVAICTPVSGEITDINRGEKRKLLSIEIEVNNSLESLQFSEKNSLDLLIKSGCFSYFKTRPFNRIPKINSKPNAIFINCCDSNPLALNPQTIIDLEDDLFQMGLRLVQNLFSDVQIYCTYQGNKPCKQEDIIYKEFSGPHPSGLVGTHIHFLRPVDLNKEVWSIGFQEIISLGYLDKYKSIKPYKYVALSGEGAFEPKILKTYVGADIDELTAGRIQNETRVISGSILNGIHANGAMRFLGNFCNQISVIPDKTNDILFNWAMPGKALHSKMGTFLSSWVTPSKYIFNTSLNGGNRAIVPISTYDEVMPLNILATPLLKSIVTKDIELGVKLGVLELAPEDLGLMSYVCPSKYDYQTILQENLDLIYEQMI
;
A
#
# COMPACT_ATOMS: atom_id res chain seq x y z
N GLY A 1 5.56 23.07 -7.20
CA GLY A 1 5.04 21.84 -6.59
C GLY A 1 4.41 20.93 -7.63
N VAL A 2 4.16 19.68 -7.26
CA VAL A 2 3.44 18.73 -8.13
C VAL A 2 1.95 19.06 -8.04
N ALA A 3 1.24 19.10 -9.17
CA ALA A 3 -0.19 19.28 -9.20
C ALA A 3 -0.91 18.06 -8.61
N ILE A 4 -2.08 18.26 -8.05
CA ILE A 4 -3.02 17.19 -7.69
C ILE A 4 -4.23 17.39 -8.57
N CYS A 5 -4.48 16.42 -9.44
CA CYS A 5 -5.56 16.49 -10.42
C CYS A 5 -6.64 15.43 -10.11
N THR A 6 -7.89 15.80 -10.34
CA THR A 6 -8.99 14.82 -10.33
C THR A 6 -8.98 14.01 -11.63
N PRO A 7 -9.24 12.71 -11.57
CA PRO A 7 -9.34 11.87 -12.78
C PRO A 7 -10.67 12.04 -13.53
N VAL A 8 -11.62 12.75 -12.96
CA VAL A 8 -12.99 12.94 -13.50
C VAL A 8 -13.38 14.42 -13.47
N SER A 9 -14.24 14.83 -14.39
CA SER A 9 -14.85 16.16 -14.39
C SER A 9 -15.97 16.23 -13.38
N GLY A 10 -16.04 17.31 -12.59
CA GLY A 10 -17.06 17.47 -11.58
C GLY A 10 -16.98 18.79 -10.85
N GLU A 11 -17.85 18.98 -9.89
CA GLU A 11 -17.91 20.13 -9.01
C GLU A 11 -17.50 19.76 -7.59
N ILE A 12 -16.66 20.58 -6.95
CA ILE A 12 -16.26 20.36 -5.57
C ILE A 12 -17.47 20.68 -4.67
N THR A 13 -17.94 19.67 -3.96
CA THR A 13 -19.09 19.80 -3.04
C THR A 13 -18.67 19.99 -1.59
N ASP A 14 -17.54 19.38 -1.18
CA ASP A 14 -17.05 19.54 0.19
C ASP A 14 -15.51 19.40 0.27
N ILE A 15 -14.94 20.02 1.32
CA ILE A 15 -13.52 19.93 1.70
C ILE A 15 -13.42 19.55 3.18
N ASN A 16 -13.26 18.26 3.43
CA ASN A 16 -13.20 17.70 4.77
C ASN A 16 -11.83 17.97 5.43
N ARG A 17 -11.86 18.51 6.63
CA ARG A 17 -10.66 18.80 7.43
C ARG A 17 -10.75 18.16 8.80
N GLY A 18 -9.67 17.55 9.24
CA GLY A 18 -9.49 16.99 10.58
C GLY A 18 -8.86 17.97 11.56
N GLU A 19 -8.31 17.41 12.62
CA GLU A 19 -7.59 18.18 13.65
C GLU A 19 -6.48 19.04 13.04
N LYS A 20 -6.25 20.21 13.65
CA LYS A 20 -5.26 21.20 13.18
C LYS A 20 -5.43 21.59 11.70
N ARG A 21 -6.66 21.49 11.17
CA ARG A 21 -7.02 21.76 9.76
C ARG A 21 -6.31 20.84 8.74
N LYS A 22 -5.87 19.67 9.14
CA LYS A 22 -5.29 18.68 8.22
C LYS A 22 -6.35 18.32 7.17
N LEU A 23 -6.02 18.42 5.87
CA LEU A 23 -6.90 17.99 4.79
C LEU A 23 -7.10 16.48 4.88
N LEU A 24 -8.35 16.03 4.92
CA LEU A 24 -8.74 14.62 4.94
C LEU A 24 -9.18 14.16 3.56
N SER A 25 -10.16 14.85 2.97
CA SER A 25 -10.66 14.55 1.63
C SER A 25 -11.26 15.78 0.96
N ILE A 26 -11.36 15.72 -0.36
CA ILE A 26 -12.10 16.66 -1.20
C ILE A 26 -13.16 15.84 -1.92
N GLU A 27 -14.42 16.20 -1.74
CA GLU A 27 -15.55 15.55 -2.40
C GLU A 27 -15.87 16.23 -3.71
N ILE A 28 -16.06 15.45 -4.75
CA ILE A 28 -16.34 15.94 -6.10
C ILE A 28 -17.57 15.19 -6.62
N GLU A 29 -18.63 15.91 -6.90
CA GLU A 29 -19.78 15.38 -7.61
C GLU A 29 -19.44 15.28 -9.10
N VAL A 30 -19.49 14.05 -9.64
CA VAL A 30 -19.06 13.78 -11.00
C VAL A 30 -20.12 14.23 -12.00
N ASN A 31 -19.73 15.05 -12.96
CA ASN A 31 -20.61 15.45 -14.06
C ASN A 31 -20.78 14.34 -15.09
N ASN A 32 -21.95 14.26 -15.73
CA ASN A 32 -22.22 13.31 -16.81
C ASN A 32 -21.39 13.58 -18.08
N SER A 33 -20.81 14.77 -18.23
CA SER A 33 -19.89 15.09 -19.32
C SER A 33 -18.49 14.62 -18.95
N LEU A 34 -18.03 13.53 -19.54
CA LEU A 34 -16.68 13.00 -19.36
C LEU A 34 -15.66 13.85 -20.16
N GLU A 35 -15.63 15.16 -19.94
CA GLU A 35 -14.58 16.00 -20.51
C GLU A 35 -13.28 15.71 -19.78
N SER A 36 -12.27 15.23 -20.49
CA SER A 36 -10.94 15.03 -19.95
C SER A 36 -10.02 16.18 -20.34
N LEU A 37 -9.28 16.71 -19.36
CA LEU A 37 -8.24 17.70 -19.63
C LEU A 37 -7.18 17.08 -20.54
N GLN A 38 -6.91 17.74 -21.67
CA GLN A 38 -5.86 17.34 -22.60
C GLN A 38 -4.58 18.14 -22.31
N PHE A 39 -3.48 17.43 -22.15
CA PHE A 39 -2.17 18.01 -21.93
C PHE A 39 -1.43 18.20 -23.25
N SER A 40 -0.83 19.36 -23.46
CA SER A 40 -0.10 19.71 -24.68
C SER A 40 1.43 19.68 -24.52
N GLU A 41 1.92 19.29 -23.36
CA GLU A 41 3.34 19.27 -23.01
C GLU A 41 4.10 18.28 -23.90
N LYS A 42 5.16 18.79 -24.55
CA LYS A 42 6.08 17.98 -25.37
C LYS A 42 7.14 17.28 -24.50
N ASN A 43 7.53 17.91 -23.39
CA ASN A 43 8.47 17.33 -22.43
C ASN A 43 7.72 16.36 -21.52
N SER A 44 8.17 15.13 -21.46
CA SER A 44 7.54 14.08 -20.66
C SER A 44 7.59 14.35 -19.15
N LEU A 45 8.64 15.00 -18.64
CA LEU A 45 8.72 15.37 -17.23
C LEU A 45 7.69 16.46 -16.87
N ASP A 46 7.57 17.49 -17.72
CA ASP A 46 6.57 18.55 -17.53
C ASP A 46 5.15 18.01 -17.60
N LEU A 47 4.92 17.04 -18.50
CA LEU A 47 3.66 16.32 -18.60
C LEU A 47 3.31 15.60 -17.29
N LEU A 48 4.26 14.86 -16.70
CA LEU A 48 4.08 14.18 -15.42
C LEU A 48 3.79 15.14 -14.26
N ILE A 49 4.50 16.27 -14.22
CA ILE A 49 4.34 17.28 -13.15
C ILE A 49 2.97 17.95 -13.24
N LYS A 50 2.56 18.38 -14.43
CA LYS A 50 1.30 19.10 -14.64
C LYS A 50 0.07 18.20 -14.52
N SER A 51 0.17 16.94 -14.96
CA SER A 51 -0.89 15.96 -14.79
C SER A 51 -1.02 15.44 -13.35
N GLY A 52 -0.05 15.75 -12.48
CA GLY A 52 0.02 15.19 -11.12
C GLY A 52 0.55 13.75 -11.05
N CYS A 53 0.79 13.09 -12.19
CA CYS A 53 1.25 11.71 -12.24
C CYS A 53 2.68 11.51 -11.69
N PHE A 54 3.45 12.59 -11.56
CA PHE A 54 4.74 12.54 -10.86
C PHE A 54 4.58 12.08 -9.39
N SER A 55 3.43 12.31 -8.77
CA SER A 55 3.11 11.84 -7.42
C SER A 55 2.98 10.31 -7.29
N TYR A 56 2.96 9.58 -8.40
CA TYR A 56 2.94 8.12 -8.41
C TYR A 56 4.25 7.50 -7.94
N PHE A 57 5.35 8.24 -8.06
CA PHE A 57 6.62 7.84 -7.48
C PHE A 57 6.66 8.11 -5.98
N LYS A 58 7.20 7.14 -5.24
CA LYS A 58 7.45 7.23 -3.79
C LYS A 58 8.92 7.00 -3.51
N THR A 59 9.48 7.82 -2.62
CA THR A 59 10.87 7.67 -2.18
C THR A 59 11.03 6.61 -1.11
N ARG A 60 12.17 5.96 -1.08
CA ARG A 60 12.73 5.29 0.09
C ARG A 60 14.12 5.87 0.31
N PRO A 61 14.43 6.33 1.50
CA PRO A 61 13.64 6.40 2.72
C PRO A 61 12.45 7.38 2.64
N PHE A 62 11.65 7.43 3.72
CA PHE A 62 10.58 8.39 4.03
C PHE A 62 9.23 8.21 3.33
N ASN A 63 9.10 7.39 2.31
CA ASN A 63 7.84 7.12 1.59
C ASN A 63 7.10 8.41 1.14
N ARG A 64 7.83 9.41 0.66
CA ARG A 64 7.31 10.71 0.21
C ARG A 64 7.31 10.82 -1.30
N ILE A 65 6.60 11.80 -1.84
CA ILE A 65 6.72 12.17 -3.25
C ILE A 65 8.12 12.74 -3.46
N PRO A 66 8.87 12.32 -4.50
CA PRO A 66 10.21 12.83 -4.77
C PRO A 66 10.23 14.34 -5.00
N LYS A 67 11.33 15.00 -4.69
CA LYS A 67 11.58 16.36 -5.14
C LYS A 67 11.77 16.36 -6.67
N ILE A 68 11.14 17.30 -7.39
CA ILE A 68 11.15 17.33 -8.87
C ILE A 68 12.58 17.30 -9.46
N ASN A 69 13.53 17.93 -8.77
CA ASN A 69 14.92 18.03 -9.22
C ASN A 69 15.83 16.94 -8.60
N SER A 70 15.30 16.00 -7.84
CA SER A 70 16.10 14.88 -7.30
C SER A 70 16.23 13.76 -8.33
N LYS A 71 17.30 12.99 -8.22
CA LYS A 71 17.58 11.82 -9.06
C LYS A 71 17.77 10.61 -8.15
N PRO A 72 17.01 9.51 -8.36
CA PRO A 72 17.17 8.32 -7.54
C PRO A 72 18.39 7.50 -7.94
N ASN A 73 18.91 6.71 -7.01
CA ASN A 73 19.94 5.71 -7.29
C ASN A 73 19.39 4.50 -8.08
N ALA A 74 18.09 4.22 -7.95
CA ALA A 74 17.38 3.20 -8.70
C ALA A 74 15.87 3.46 -8.67
N ILE A 75 15.14 2.88 -9.62
CA ILE A 75 13.67 2.86 -9.64
C ILE A 75 13.17 1.42 -9.56
N PHE A 76 12.22 1.18 -8.68
CA PHE A 76 11.56 -0.11 -8.50
C PHE A 76 10.13 -0.06 -9.01
N ILE A 77 9.83 -0.86 -10.03
CA ILE A 77 8.49 -1.08 -10.54
C ILE A 77 7.96 -2.35 -9.89
N ASN A 78 6.99 -2.20 -8.99
CA ASN A 78 6.43 -3.32 -8.24
C ASN A 78 5.24 -3.94 -8.97
N CYS A 79 5.43 -5.15 -9.52
CA CYS A 79 4.39 -5.99 -10.11
C CYS A 79 4.07 -7.20 -9.22
N CYS A 80 4.25 -7.06 -7.91
CA CYS A 80 3.89 -8.06 -6.90
C CYS A 80 2.80 -7.49 -5.97
N ASP A 81 1.97 -8.37 -5.44
CA ASP A 81 1.12 -8.08 -4.29
C ASP A 81 0.92 -9.35 -3.48
N SER A 82 1.44 -9.38 -2.27
CA SER A 82 1.31 -10.51 -1.34
C SER A 82 0.33 -10.23 -0.19
N ASN A 83 -0.40 -9.12 -0.25
CA ASN A 83 -1.42 -8.84 0.74
C ASN A 83 -2.51 -9.93 0.74
N PRO A 84 -3.10 -10.23 1.90
CA PRO A 84 -4.21 -11.16 1.96
C PRO A 84 -5.36 -10.74 1.05
N LEU A 85 -5.83 -11.66 0.20
CA LEU A 85 -6.95 -11.47 -0.74
C LEU A 85 -6.73 -10.36 -1.79
N ALA A 86 -5.49 -9.98 -2.06
CA ALA A 86 -5.17 -9.04 -3.12
C ALA A 86 -5.48 -9.60 -4.52
N LEU A 87 -5.68 -8.70 -5.47
CA LEU A 87 -5.74 -9.09 -6.88
C LEU A 87 -4.35 -9.56 -7.37
N ASN A 88 -4.35 -10.47 -8.34
CA ASN A 88 -3.11 -10.84 -8.99
C ASN A 88 -2.71 -9.73 -9.99
N PRO A 89 -1.56 -9.04 -9.79
CA PRO A 89 -1.11 -7.98 -10.68
C PRO A 89 -0.99 -8.41 -12.14
N GLN A 90 -0.55 -9.64 -12.41
CA GLN A 90 -0.40 -10.16 -13.75
C GLN A 90 -1.71 -10.13 -14.56
N THR A 91 -2.84 -10.44 -13.91
CA THR A 91 -4.15 -10.39 -14.57
C THR A 91 -4.47 -9.01 -15.13
N ILE A 92 -4.11 -7.95 -14.42
CA ILE A 92 -4.36 -6.58 -14.86
C ILE A 92 -3.32 -6.12 -15.88
N ILE A 93 -2.07 -6.54 -15.72
CA ILE A 93 -1.00 -6.26 -16.69
C ILE A 93 -1.35 -6.90 -18.04
N ASP A 94 -1.79 -8.16 -18.05
CA ASP A 94 -2.19 -8.84 -19.29
C ASP A 94 -3.40 -8.17 -19.97
N LEU A 95 -4.34 -7.63 -19.17
CA LEU A 95 -5.50 -6.90 -19.68
C LEU A 95 -5.13 -5.55 -20.30
N GLU A 96 -4.11 -4.88 -19.79
CA GLU A 96 -3.69 -3.52 -20.18
C GLU A 96 -2.23 -3.52 -20.70
N ASP A 97 -1.79 -4.62 -21.35
CA ASP A 97 -0.40 -4.85 -21.73
C ASP A 97 0.20 -3.72 -22.57
N ASP A 98 -0.52 -3.24 -23.59
CA ASP A 98 -0.07 -2.13 -24.43
C ASP A 98 0.26 -0.87 -23.59
N LEU A 99 -0.61 -0.53 -22.64
CA LEU A 99 -0.42 0.64 -21.78
C LEU A 99 0.70 0.40 -20.77
N PHE A 100 0.82 -0.81 -20.24
CA PHE A 100 1.90 -1.16 -19.34
C PHE A 100 3.27 -1.03 -20.02
N GLN A 101 3.41 -1.56 -21.23
CA GLN A 101 4.64 -1.45 -22.01
C GLN A 101 4.97 0.00 -22.38
N MET A 102 3.98 0.81 -22.72
CA MET A 102 4.17 2.25 -22.98
C MET A 102 4.65 2.98 -21.73
N GLY A 103 4.05 2.70 -20.58
CA GLY A 103 4.46 3.27 -19.29
C GLY A 103 5.90 2.92 -18.93
N LEU A 104 6.31 1.67 -19.16
CA LEU A 104 7.70 1.26 -18.95
C LEU A 104 8.67 2.06 -19.82
N ARG A 105 8.36 2.20 -21.13
CA ARG A 105 9.20 3.00 -22.06
C ARG A 105 9.27 4.47 -21.63
N LEU A 106 8.18 5.03 -21.17
CA LEU A 106 8.16 6.41 -20.68
C LEU A 106 9.11 6.58 -19.50
N VAL A 107 9.07 5.66 -18.51
CA VAL A 107 9.97 5.70 -17.35
C VAL A 107 11.43 5.51 -17.78
N GLN A 108 11.72 4.58 -18.69
CA GLN A 108 13.09 4.38 -19.23
C GLN A 108 13.64 5.63 -19.91
N ASN A 109 12.80 6.27 -20.75
CA ASN A 109 13.21 7.48 -21.48
C ASN A 109 13.45 8.66 -20.54
N LEU A 110 12.65 8.80 -19.48
CA LEU A 110 12.79 9.85 -18.47
C LEU A 110 14.01 9.68 -17.58
N PHE A 111 14.39 8.44 -17.30
CA PHE A 111 15.43 8.09 -16.33
C PHE A 111 16.47 7.15 -16.96
N SER A 112 16.94 7.52 -18.17
CA SER A 112 17.87 6.70 -18.96
C SER A 112 19.18 6.33 -18.26
N ASP A 113 19.64 7.18 -17.34
CA ASP A 113 20.88 6.98 -16.57
C ASP A 113 20.63 6.31 -15.22
N VAL A 114 19.40 5.86 -14.93
CA VAL A 114 19.02 5.27 -13.64
C VAL A 114 18.71 3.79 -13.83
N GLN A 115 19.23 2.95 -12.93
CA GLN A 115 18.93 1.55 -12.94
C GLN A 115 17.45 1.30 -12.60
N ILE A 116 16.72 0.58 -13.47
CA ILE A 116 15.33 0.23 -13.28
C ILE A 116 15.19 -1.25 -12.96
N TYR A 117 14.53 -1.57 -11.86
CA TYR A 117 14.14 -2.93 -11.47
C TYR A 117 12.64 -3.11 -11.67
N CYS A 118 12.24 -4.20 -12.32
CA CYS A 118 10.85 -4.65 -12.36
C CYS A 118 10.77 -5.94 -11.54
N THR A 119 10.07 -5.88 -10.41
CA THR A 119 9.89 -7.03 -9.53
C THR A 119 8.54 -7.66 -9.79
N TYR A 120 8.50 -8.99 -9.90
CA TYR A 120 7.31 -9.74 -10.29
C TYR A 120 7.21 -11.07 -9.53
N GLN A 121 6.05 -11.69 -9.58
CA GLN A 121 5.78 -13.01 -9.02
C GLN A 121 5.20 -13.92 -10.10
N GLY A 122 5.82 -15.08 -10.30
CA GLY A 122 5.42 -16.05 -11.31
C GLY A 122 5.82 -15.66 -12.73
N ASN A 123 4.88 -15.25 -13.55
CA ASN A 123 5.18 -14.92 -14.95
C ASN A 123 5.84 -13.54 -15.07
N LYS A 124 6.91 -13.48 -15.87
CA LYS A 124 7.57 -12.22 -16.18
C LYS A 124 6.64 -11.34 -17.03
N PRO A 125 6.31 -10.13 -16.59
CA PRO A 125 5.24 -9.31 -17.19
C PRO A 125 5.54 -8.85 -18.62
N CYS A 126 6.80 -8.63 -18.98
CA CYS A 126 7.23 -8.31 -20.34
C CYS A 126 8.75 -8.46 -20.49
N LYS A 127 9.27 -8.22 -21.70
CA LYS A 127 10.72 -8.19 -21.95
C LYS A 127 11.05 -6.84 -22.60
N GLN A 128 11.56 -5.91 -21.80
CA GLN A 128 12.18 -4.68 -22.31
C GLN A 128 13.67 -4.70 -21.99
N GLU A 129 14.48 -4.23 -22.92
CA GLU A 129 15.92 -4.05 -22.72
C GLU A 129 16.14 -2.97 -21.63
N ASP A 130 17.29 -3.04 -20.96
CA ASP A 130 17.71 -2.10 -19.91
C ASP A 130 16.85 -2.10 -18.62
N ILE A 131 15.90 -3.03 -18.47
CA ILE A 131 15.19 -3.29 -17.21
C ILE A 131 15.67 -4.59 -16.59
N ILE A 132 16.05 -4.53 -15.31
CA ILE A 132 16.42 -5.72 -14.55
C ILE A 132 15.16 -6.33 -13.94
N TYR A 133 14.79 -7.51 -14.44
CA TYR A 133 13.67 -8.27 -13.91
C TYR A 133 14.11 -9.18 -12.78
N LYS A 134 13.41 -9.12 -11.63
CA LYS A 134 13.66 -9.96 -10.46
C LYS A 134 12.37 -10.59 -9.97
N GLU A 135 12.37 -11.90 -9.84
CA GLU A 135 11.26 -12.64 -9.27
C GLU A 135 11.35 -12.64 -7.74
N PHE A 136 10.21 -12.37 -7.11
CA PHE A 136 10.00 -12.52 -5.67
C PHE A 136 8.79 -13.40 -5.43
N SER A 137 8.94 -14.42 -4.60
CA SER A 137 7.88 -15.37 -4.27
C SER A 137 7.92 -15.73 -2.80
N GLY A 138 6.79 -16.14 -2.26
CA GLY A 138 6.66 -16.53 -0.86
C GLY A 138 5.45 -15.91 -0.18
N PRO A 139 5.30 -16.13 1.14
CA PRO A 139 4.24 -15.51 1.92
C PRO A 139 4.44 -13.99 2.03
N HIS A 140 3.39 -13.29 2.44
CA HIS A 140 3.52 -11.88 2.82
C HIS A 140 4.61 -11.72 3.90
N PRO A 141 5.51 -10.73 3.77
CA PRO A 141 5.50 -9.55 2.89
C PRO A 141 6.37 -9.65 1.61
N SER A 142 6.53 -10.83 1.01
CA SER A 142 7.37 -11.01 -0.20
C SER A 142 6.99 -10.11 -1.38
N GLY A 143 5.74 -9.64 -1.46
CA GLY A 143 5.26 -8.74 -2.51
C GLY A 143 5.34 -7.26 -2.18
N LEU A 144 5.86 -6.88 -1.02
CA LEU A 144 6.07 -5.47 -0.68
C LEU A 144 7.36 -4.94 -1.29
N VAL A 145 7.29 -3.74 -1.83
CA VAL A 145 8.46 -3.11 -2.47
C VAL A 145 9.61 -2.86 -1.49
N GLY A 146 9.33 -2.65 -0.20
CA GLY A 146 10.35 -2.53 0.85
C GLY A 146 11.22 -3.77 0.94
N THR A 147 10.62 -4.96 0.87
CA THR A 147 11.36 -6.24 0.82
C THR A 147 12.27 -6.30 -0.41
N HIS A 148 11.80 -5.90 -1.58
CA HIS A 148 12.58 -5.91 -2.81
C HIS A 148 13.77 -4.96 -2.77
N ILE A 149 13.54 -3.75 -2.25
CA ILE A 149 14.58 -2.71 -2.11
C ILE A 149 15.67 -3.20 -1.17
N HIS A 150 15.29 -3.74 -0.01
CA HIS A 150 16.25 -4.27 0.97
C HIS A 150 17.23 -5.28 0.36
N PHE A 151 16.72 -6.24 -0.42
CA PHE A 151 17.57 -7.30 -0.98
C PHE A 151 18.35 -6.88 -2.24
N LEU A 152 17.91 -5.86 -2.97
CA LEU A 152 18.54 -5.47 -4.24
C LEU A 152 19.34 -4.17 -4.14
N ARG A 153 18.84 -3.18 -3.41
CA ARG A 153 19.44 -1.86 -3.28
C ARG A 153 19.04 -1.21 -1.95
N PRO A 154 19.57 -1.68 -0.80
CA PRO A 154 19.24 -1.11 0.50
C PRO A 154 19.53 0.38 0.54
N VAL A 155 18.69 1.11 1.26
CA VAL A 155 18.70 2.56 1.34
C VAL A 155 19.27 3.07 2.65
N ASP A 156 19.79 4.29 2.62
CA ASP A 156 20.24 5.06 3.77
C ASP A 156 19.99 6.56 3.52
N LEU A 157 20.47 7.44 4.42
CA LEU A 157 20.32 8.89 4.26
C LEU A 157 20.93 9.45 2.97
N ASN A 158 21.89 8.76 2.36
CA ASN A 158 22.61 9.20 1.17
C ASN A 158 22.20 8.45 -0.11
N LYS A 159 21.38 7.39 0.04
CA LYS A 159 20.95 6.53 -1.06
C LYS A 159 19.43 6.52 -1.11
N GLU A 160 18.89 7.31 -2.01
CA GLU A 160 17.46 7.37 -2.27
C GLU A 160 17.10 6.49 -3.47
N VAL A 161 16.07 5.67 -3.34
CA VAL A 161 15.44 4.94 -4.46
C VAL A 161 13.98 5.35 -4.58
N TRP A 162 13.43 5.22 -5.78
CA TRP A 162 12.01 5.46 -6.00
C TRP A 162 11.30 4.16 -6.30
N SER A 163 10.03 4.12 -5.95
CA SER A 163 9.15 3.00 -6.25
C SER A 163 7.87 3.48 -6.92
N ILE A 164 7.30 2.62 -7.77
CA ILE A 164 6.04 2.85 -8.46
C ILE A 164 5.33 1.50 -8.66
N GLY A 165 4.01 1.47 -8.53
CA GLY A 165 3.21 0.28 -8.71
C GLY A 165 2.85 0.00 -10.17
N PHE A 166 2.38 -1.22 -10.44
CA PHE A 166 2.02 -1.65 -11.80
C PHE A 166 0.84 -0.86 -12.38
N GLN A 167 -0.18 -0.50 -11.58
CA GLN A 167 -1.32 0.28 -12.07
C GLN A 167 -0.93 1.72 -12.38
N GLU A 168 0.00 2.29 -11.62
CA GLU A 168 0.58 3.60 -11.87
C GLU A 168 1.39 3.58 -13.18
N ILE A 169 2.14 2.52 -13.47
CA ILE A 169 2.83 2.35 -14.77
C ILE A 169 1.82 2.31 -15.92
N ILE A 170 0.74 1.55 -15.79
CA ILE A 170 -0.35 1.54 -16.78
C ILE A 170 -0.96 2.95 -16.95
N SER A 171 -1.09 3.70 -15.86
CA SER A 171 -1.61 5.07 -15.91
C SER A 171 -0.64 6.04 -16.60
N LEU A 172 0.66 5.84 -16.42
CA LEU A 172 1.68 6.60 -17.18
C LEU A 172 1.62 6.29 -18.69
N GLY A 173 1.43 5.02 -19.06
CA GLY A 173 1.24 4.64 -20.46
C GLY A 173 -0.02 5.23 -21.07
N TYR A 174 -1.11 5.30 -20.31
CA TYR A 174 -2.34 5.96 -20.72
C TYR A 174 -2.12 7.47 -20.94
N LEU A 175 -1.43 8.12 -19.98
CA LEU A 175 -1.09 9.54 -20.09
C LEU A 175 -0.21 9.83 -21.32
N ASP A 176 0.77 8.99 -21.59
CA ASP A 176 1.62 9.15 -22.78
C ASP A 176 0.85 8.98 -24.08
N LYS A 177 -0.05 8.00 -24.16
CA LYS A 177 -0.84 7.67 -25.35
C LYS A 177 -1.93 8.70 -25.64
N TYR A 178 -2.70 9.05 -24.61
CA TYR A 178 -3.91 9.86 -24.76
C TYR A 178 -3.76 11.31 -24.32
N LYS A 179 -2.61 11.67 -23.75
CA LYS A 179 -2.33 13.00 -23.18
C LYS A 179 -3.39 13.46 -22.17
N SER A 180 -3.99 12.52 -21.47
CA SER A 180 -5.00 12.74 -20.42
C SER A 180 -4.80 11.77 -19.25
N ILE A 181 -5.32 12.12 -18.07
CA ILE A 181 -5.23 11.26 -16.89
C ILE A 181 -6.13 10.05 -17.07
N LYS A 182 -5.62 8.87 -16.72
CA LYS A 182 -6.41 7.62 -16.73
C LYS A 182 -7.49 7.70 -15.65
N PRO A 183 -8.79 7.69 -16.02
CA PRO A 183 -9.86 7.92 -15.05
C PRO A 183 -10.20 6.70 -14.21
N TYR A 184 -9.79 5.51 -14.62
CA TYR A 184 -10.18 4.26 -13.99
C TYR A 184 -9.00 3.46 -13.44
N LYS A 185 -9.28 2.63 -12.47
CA LYS A 185 -8.38 1.61 -11.94
C LYS A 185 -9.13 0.30 -11.67
N TYR A 186 -8.37 -0.76 -11.42
CA TYR A 186 -8.90 -2.06 -11.03
C TYR A 186 -8.68 -2.27 -9.54
N VAL A 187 -9.69 -2.76 -8.84
CA VAL A 187 -9.66 -2.99 -7.40
C VAL A 187 -10.34 -4.31 -7.06
N ALA A 188 -9.72 -5.11 -6.18
CA ALA A 188 -10.35 -6.31 -5.66
C ALA A 188 -11.35 -5.92 -4.56
N LEU A 189 -12.61 -6.33 -4.69
CA LEU A 189 -13.55 -6.41 -3.58
C LEU A 189 -13.46 -7.79 -2.98
N SER A 190 -13.03 -7.92 -1.73
CA SER A 190 -12.72 -9.20 -1.12
C SER A 190 -12.95 -9.21 0.39
N GLY A 191 -12.95 -10.37 0.99
CA GLY A 191 -13.13 -10.58 2.41
C GLY A 191 -14.42 -11.32 2.76
N GLU A 192 -14.53 -11.74 4.02
CA GLU A 192 -15.65 -12.53 4.52
C GLU A 192 -16.99 -11.81 4.46
N GLY A 193 -16.96 -10.47 4.56
CA GLY A 193 -18.17 -9.66 4.50
C GLY A 193 -18.67 -9.39 3.08
N ALA A 194 -17.93 -9.73 2.04
CA ALA A 194 -18.37 -9.58 0.66
C ALA A 194 -19.22 -10.78 0.23
N PHE A 195 -20.38 -10.53 -0.42
CA PHE A 195 -21.21 -11.63 -0.94
C PHE A 195 -20.50 -12.40 -2.05
N GLU A 196 -19.87 -11.67 -2.99
CA GLU A 196 -19.11 -12.25 -4.09
C GLU A 196 -17.79 -11.49 -4.24
N PRO A 197 -16.64 -12.11 -3.94
CA PRO A 197 -15.34 -11.53 -4.24
C PRO A 197 -15.16 -11.35 -5.76
N LYS A 198 -14.75 -10.15 -6.19
CA LYS A 198 -14.56 -9.84 -7.61
C LYS A 198 -13.61 -8.67 -7.82
N ILE A 199 -13.09 -8.58 -9.05
CA ILE A 199 -12.35 -7.40 -9.50
C ILE A 199 -13.34 -6.38 -10.08
N LEU A 200 -13.29 -5.17 -9.56
CA LEU A 200 -14.08 -4.03 -10.02
C LEU A 200 -13.21 -3.10 -10.87
N LYS A 201 -13.74 -2.60 -11.98
CA LYS A 201 -13.19 -1.45 -12.69
C LYS A 201 -13.96 -0.22 -12.24
N THR A 202 -13.25 0.73 -11.63
CA THR A 202 -13.88 1.90 -11.00
C THR A 202 -13.03 3.15 -11.21
N TYR A 203 -13.57 4.32 -10.87
CA TYR A 203 -12.83 5.57 -10.88
C TYR A 203 -11.81 5.62 -9.74
N VAL A 204 -10.70 6.32 -9.97
CA VAL A 204 -9.76 6.68 -8.90
C VAL A 204 -10.48 7.63 -7.94
N GLY A 205 -10.42 7.34 -6.65
CA GLY A 205 -11.11 8.13 -5.63
C GLY A 205 -12.63 7.88 -5.53
N ALA A 206 -13.15 6.80 -6.13
CA ALA A 206 -14.57 6.47 -6.06
C ALA A 206 -15.08 6.31 -4.62
N ASP A 207 -16.33 6.65 -4.37
CA ASP A 207 -16.99 6.43 -3.10
C ASP A 207 -17.15 4.92 -2.84
N ILE A 208 -16.58 4.44 -1.74
CA ILE A 208 -16.57 3.02 -1.39
C ILE A 208 -17.97 2.56 -0.95
N ASP A 209 -18.79 3.43 -0.35
CA ASP A 209 -20.14 3.09 0.03
C ASP A 209 -20.99 2.77 -1.21
N GLU A 210 -20.85 3.57 -2.28
CA GLU A 210 -21.49 3.27 -3.57
C GLU A 210 -20.94 1.98 -4.21
N LEU A 211 -19.62 1.77 -4.16
CA LEU A 211 -19.00 0.57 -4.72
C LEU A 211 -19.43 -0.71 -4.00
N THR A 212 -19.75 -0.63 -2.72
CA THR A 212 -20.10 -1.79 -1.89
C THR A 212 -21.59 -1.97 -1.69
N ALA A 213 -22.42 -1.00 -2.12
CA ALA A 213 -23.88 -1.06 -2.00
C ALA A 213 -24.45 -2.35 -2.61
N GLY A 214 -25.20 -3.11 -1.82
CA GLY A 214 -25.79 -4.39 -2.23
C GLY A 214 -24.78 -5.53 -2.48
N ARG A 215 -23.51 -5.35 -2.12
CA ARG A 215 -22.44 -6.35 -2.36
C ARG A 215 -21.80 -6.87 -1.07
N ILE A 216 -22.15 -6.31 0.06
CA ILE A 216 -21.59 -6.67 1.37
C ILE A 216 -22.68 -7.01 2.37
N GLN A 217 -22.31 -7.79 3.37
CA GLN A 217 -23.16 -8.15 4.49
C GLN A 217 -23.33 -6.98 5.45
N ASN A 218 -24.40 -7.02 6.25
CA ASN A 218 -24.58 -6.07 7.36
C ASN A 218 -23.52 -6.29 8.45
N GLU A 219 -23.30 -5.31 9.29
CA GLU A 219 -22.33 -5.36 10.41
C GLU A 219 -20.92 -5.75 9.94
N THR A 220 -20.45 -5.11 8.89
CA THR A 220 -19.10 -5.29 8.36
C THR A 220 -18.30 -4.01 8.42
N ARG A 221 -16.98 -4.14 8.60
CA ARG A 221 -16.03 -3.05 8.43
C ARG A 221 -15.47 -3.09 7.02
N VAL A 222 -15.62 -1.97 6.33
CA VAL A 222 -15.06 -1.78 4.99
C VAL A 222 -13.73 -1.04 5.10
N ILE A 223 -12.73 -1.54 4.41
CA ILE A 223 -11.35 -1.03 4.47
C ILE A 223 -10.90 -0.68 3.07
N SER A 224 -10.46 0.56 2.87
CA SER A 224 -9.74 0.98 1.66
C SER A 224 -8.31 0.47 1.74
N GLY A 225 -8.00 -0.59 1.00
CA GLY A 225 -6.72 -1.31 1.06
C GLY A 225 -6.83 -2.70 1.71
N SER A 226 -5.68 -3.26 2.07
CA SER A 226 -5.56 -4.55 2.74
C SER A 226 -5.97 -4.48 4.21
N ILE A 227 -6.37 -5.61 4.78
CA ILE A 227 -6.59 -5.76 6.22
C ILE A 227 -5.33 -5.48 7.07
N LEU A 228 -4.14 -5.52 6.48
CA LEU A 228 -2.88 -5.29 7.18
C LEU A 228 -2.45 -3.82 7.19
N ASN A 229 -2.78 -3.05 6.13
CA ASN A 229 -2.28 -1.69 5.94
C ASN A 229 -3.31 -0.71 5.38
N GLY A 230 -4.57 -1.11 5.29
CA GLY A 230 -5.64 -0.26 4.78
C GLY A 230 -6.23 0.67 5.86
N ILE A 231 -7.07 1.58 5.40
CA ILE A 231 -7.75 2.58 6.23
C ILE A 231 -9.24 2.24 6.31
N HIS A 232 -9.84 2.35 7.50
CA HIS A 232 -11.28 2.19 7.65
C HIS A 232 -12.02 3.21 6.79
N ALA A 233 -12.79 2.73 5.82
CA ALA A 233 -13.54 3.57 4.90
C ALA A 233 -14.84 4.03 5.56
N ASN A 234 -14.80 5.16 6.26
CA ASN A 234 -15.98 5.78 6.85
C ASN A 234 -15.87 7.30 6.87
N GLY A 235 -17.01 7.98 6.92
CA GLY A 235 -17.08 9.44 6.97
C GLY A 235 -16.24 10.10 5.89
N ALA A 236 -15.39 11.05 6.26
CA ALA A 236 -14.50 11.76 5.32
C ALA A 236 -13.47 10.87 4.61
N MET A 237 -13.21 9.66 5.11
CA MET A 237 -12.25 8.71 4.55
C MET A 237 -12.90 7.58 3.73
N ARG A 238 -14.18 7.70 3.38
CA ARG A 238 -14.94 6.68 2.62
C ARG A 238 -14.49 6.48 1.18
N PHE A 239 -13.57 7.30 0.68
CA PHE A 239 -13.11 7.25 -0.70
C PHE A 239 -11.96 6.26 -0.92
N LEU A 240 -11.95 5.64 -2.11
CA LEU A 240 -10.90 4.70 -2.49
C LEU A 240 -9.55 5.42 -2.62
N GLY A 241 -8.58 5.02 -1.81
CA GLY A 241 -7.23 5.58 -1.87
C GLY A 241 -6.56 5.37 -3.24
N ASN A 242 -5.83 6.36 -3.71
CA ASN A 242 -5.20 6.32 -5.04
C ASN A 242 -4.29 5.09 -5.24
N PHE A 243 -3.54 4.69 -4.21
CA PHE A 243 -2.62 3.55 -4.27
C PHE A 243 -3.25 2.23 -3.77
N CYS A 244 -4.54 2.25 -3.38
CA CYS A 244 -5.24 1.04 -2.92
C CYS A 244 -5.71 0.20 -4.11
N ASN A 245 -5.26 -1.05 -4.18
CA ASN A 245 -5.67 -2.02 -5.21
C ASN A 245 -6.74 -2.99 -4.71
N GLN A 246 -7.27 -2.76 -3.50
CA GLN A 246 -8.15 -3.68 -2.80
C GLN A 246 -9.11 -2.91 -1.91
N ILE A 247 -10.34 -3.42 -1.80
CA ILE A 247 -11.33 -3.09 -0.78
C ILE A 247 -11.55 -4.37 0.01
N SER A 248 -11.19 -4.36 1.29
CA SER A 248 -11.35 -5.50 2.19
C SER A 248 -12.58 -5.32 3.06
N VAL A 249 -13.41 -6.36 3.16
CA VAL A 249 -14.64 -6.35 3.96
C VAL A 249 -14.58 -7.48 4.97
N ILE A 250 -14.56 -7.13 6.25
CA ILE A 250 -14.51 -8.10 7.35
C ILE A 250 -15.68 -7.88 8.32
N PRO A 251 -16.14 -8.93 9.02
CA PRO A 251 -17.16 -8.78 10.06
C PRO A 251 -16.72 -7.78 11.13
N ASP A 252 -17.57 -6.80 11.41
CA ASP A 252 -17.35 -5.81 12.49
C ASP A 252 -17.96 -6.31 13.80
N LYS A 253 -17.45 -7.43 14.29
CA LYS A 253 -17.90 -8.04 15.54
C LYS A 253 -16.86 -7.84 16.62
N THR A 254 -17.21 -7.06 17.60
CA THR A 254 -16.48 -6.96 18.88
C THR A 254 -17.05 -8.01 19.85
N ASN A 255 -17.04 -9.27 19.47
CA ASN A 255 -17.36 -10.32 20.41
C ASN A 255 -16.15 -10.56 21.31
N ASP A 256 -16.06 -9.78 22.37
CA ASP A 256 -15.17 -10.05 23.48
C ASP A 256 -15.67 -11.32 24.17
N ILE A 257 -15.20 -12.46 23.68
CA ILE A 257 -15.51 -13.75 24.30
C ILE A 257 -14.79 -13.78 25.63
N LEU A 258 -15.55 -13.77 26.71
CA LEU A 258 -15.04 -13.87 28.07
C LEU A 258 -14.18 -15.15 28.18
N PHE A 259 -12.95 -15.00 28.70
CA PHE A 259 -11.97 -16.09 28.77
C PHE A 259 -11.57 -16.73 27.44
N ASN A 260 -11.57 -15.96 26.35
CA ASN A 260 -11.17 -16.43 25.01
C ASN A 260 -9.83 -17.19 25.01
N TRP A 261 -8.85 -16.74 25.84
CA TRP A 261 -7.54 -17.35 25.98
C TRP A 261 -7.57 -18.76 26.64
N ALA A 262 -8.64 -19.12 27.35
CA ALA A 262 -8.82 -20.42 27.99
C ALA A 262 -9.70 -21.38 27.16
N MET A 263 -10.25 -20.92 26.03
CA MET A 263 -11.10 -21.76 25.18
C MET A 263 -10.28 -22.69 24.29
N PRO A 264 -10.81 -23.88 23.94
CA PRO A 264 -10.17 -24.78 22.99
C PRO A 264 -9.91 -24.18 21.60
N GLY A 265 -10.72 -23.22 21.15
CA GLY A 265 -10.49 -22.39 19.99
C GLY A 265 -10.40 -23.11 18.66
N LYS A 266 -11.36 -23.99 18.31
CA LYS A 266 -11.37 -24.75 17.04
C LYS A 266 -11.29 -23.90 15.77
N ALA A 267 -11.79 -22.66 15.81
CA ALA A 267 -11.82 -21.73 14.69
C ALA A 267 -11.03 -20.44 14.97
N LEU A 268 -10.30 -20.36 16.08
CA LEU A 268 -9.49 -19.21 16.43
C LEU A 268 -8.09 -19.35 15.87
N HIS A 269 -7.55 -18.26 15.36
CA HIS A 269 -6.17 -18.17 14.88
C HIS A 269 -5.25 -17.64 15.98
N SER A 270 -4.09 -18.27 16.15
CA SER A 270 -3.02 -17.79 17.00
C SER A 270 -1.66 -18.06 16.37
N LYS A 271 -0.81 -17.05 16.29
CA LYS A 271 0.57 -17.22 15.81
C LYS A 271 1.36 -18.21 16.67
N MET A 272 1.10 -18.28 17.97
CA MET A 272 1.81 -19.16 18.90
C MET A 272 1.24 -20.57 18.97
N GLY A 273 0.25 -20.91 18.16
CA GLY A 273 -0.31 -22.26 18.12
C GLY A 273 -0.99 -22.73 19.42
N THR A 274 -1.56 -21.81 20.19
CA THR A 274 -2.14 -22.10 21.52
C THR A 274 -3.52 -22.74 21.47
N PHE A 275 -4.19 -22.70 20.31
CA PHE A 275 -5.54 -23.25 20.13
C PHE A 275 -5.53 -24.61 19.45
N LEU A 276 -6.62 -25.37 19.60
CA LEU A 276 -6.81 -26.65 18.90
C LEU A 276 -6.76 -26.51 17.37
N SER A 277 -7.06 -25.33 16.84
CA SER A 277 -6.94 -25.03 15.41
C SER A 277 -5.51 -25.14 14.87
N SER A 278 -4.50 -25.14 15.72
CA SER A 278 -3.12 -25.41 15.30
C SER A 278 -2.85 -26.90 15.01
N TRP A 279 -3.64 -27.80 15.60
CA TRP A 279 -3.53 -29.25 15.43
C TRP A 279 -4.53 -29.77 14.41
N VAL A 280 -5.74 -29.20 14.44
CA VAL A 280 -6.82 -29.53 13.48
C VAL A 280 -7.14 -28.22 12.74
N THR A 281 -6.42 -27.97 11.66
CA THR A 281 -6.58 -26.75 10.85
C THR A 281 -8.01 -26.68 10.30
N PRO A 282 -8.78 -25.63 10.62
CA PRO A 282 -10.11 -25.45 10.05
C PRO A 282 -9.97 -25.16 8.54
N SER A 283 -11.00 -25.51 7.78
CA SER A 283 -11.06 -25.19 6.34
C SER A 283 -11.02 -23.69 6.06
N LYS A 284 -11.42 -22.86 7.03
CA LYS A 284 -11.48 -21.42 6.94
C LYS A 284 -11.32 -20.76 8.31
N TYR A 285 -10.53 -19.70 8.37
CA TYR A 285 -10.50 -18.78 9.51
C TYR A 285 -11.37 -17.57 9.20
N ILE A 286 -12.19 -17.12 10.14
CA ILE A 286 -12.99 -15.91 10.06
C ILE A 286 -12.30 -14.84 10.91
N PHE A 287 -11.68 -13.87 10.25
CA PHE A 287 -11.09 -12.73 10.91
C PHE A 287 -12.14 -11.63 11.11
N ASN A 288 -12.10 -10.98 12.25
CA ASN A 288 -12.98 -9.87 12.61
C ASN A 288 -12.18 -8.71 13.22
N THR A 289 -12.86 -7.68 13.70
CA THR A 289 -12.23 -6.47 14.26
C THR A 289 -11.84 -6.57 15.74
N SER A 290 -12.01 -7.73 16.38
CA SER A 290 -11.65 -7.92 17.80
C SER A 290 -10.13 -7.86 17.99
N LEU A 291 -9.65 -7.01 18.90
CA LEU A 291 -8.22 -6.88 19.19
C LEU A 291 -7.62 -8.12 19.86
N ASN A 292 -8.43 -8.90 20.60
CA ASN A 292 -7.99 -10.09 21.34
C ASN A 292 -6.75 -9.83 22.23
N GLY A 293 -6.74 -8.71 22.94
CA GLY A 293 -5.64 -8.29 23.81
C GLY A 293 -5.74 -6.82 24.20
N GLY A 294 -4.72 -6.32 24.88
CA GLY A 294 -4.65 -4.92 25.32
C GLY A 294 -3.22 -4.39 25.35
N ASN A 295 -3.08 -3.09 25.41
CA ASN A 295 -1.79 -2.41 25.44
C ASN A 295 -0.96 -2.85 26.65
N ARG A 296 0.28 -3.24 26.42
CA ARG A 296 1.25 -3.64 27.43
C ARG A 296 2.68 -3.46 26.90
N ALA A 297 3.68 -3.60 27.76
CA ALA A 297 5.08 -3.51 27.36
C ALA A 297 5.43 -4.56 26.28
N ILE A 298 6.33 -4.20 25.38
CA ILE A 298 6.86 -5.12 24.36
C ILE A 298 7.71 -6.19 25.06
N VAL A 299 7.26 -7.44 24.93
CA VAL A 299 8.01 -8.61 25.42
C VAL A 299 8.95 -9.10 24.32
N PRO A 300 10.24 -9.38 24.63
CA PRO A 300 11.19 -9.91 23.65
C PRO A 300 10.88 -11.40 23.38
N ILE A 301 10.01 -11.63 22.44
CA ILE A 301 9.63 -12.96 21.94
C ILE A 301 10.02 -13.05 20.46
N SER A 302 10.31 -14.24 19.97
CA SER A 302 10.74 -14.48 18.57
C SER A 302 9.68 -14.15 17.52
N THR A 303 8.44 -13.88 17.94
CA THR A 303 7.31 -13.67 17.02
C THR A 303 7.55 -12.56 15.99
N TYR A 304 8.23 -11.48 16.37
CA TYR A 304 8.54 -10.40 15.43
C TYR A 304 9.63 -10.81 14.44
N ASP A 305 10.66 -11.51 14.91
CA ASP A 305 11.78 -11.96 14.08
C ASP A 305 11.32 -13.02 13.06
N GLU A 306 10.32 -13.84 13.43
CA GLU A 306 9.74 -14.85 12.54
C GLU A 306 8.95 -14.27 11.34
N VAL A 307 8.47 -13.04 11.44
CA VAL A 307 7.67 -12.38 10.40
C VAL A 307 8.39 -11.20 9.74
N MET A 308 9.62 -10.87 10.20
CA MET A 308 10.49 -9.88 9.59
C MET A 308 11.39 -10.57 8.56
N PRO A 309 11.18 -10.36 7.25
CA PRO A 309 12.02 -11.01 6.22
C PRO A 309 13.34 -10.29 6.01
N LEU A 310 13.49 -9.05 6.51
CA LEU A 310 14.65 -8.22 6.31
C LEU A 310 15.75 -8.56 7.32
N ASN A 311 17.00 -8.33 6.99
CA ASN A 311 18.14 -8.49 7.89
C ASN A 311 18.20 -7.37 8.95
N ILE A 312 17.10 -7.19 9.66
CA ILE A 312 16.90 -6.15 10.69
C ILE A 312 16.56 -6.83 12.02
N LEU A 313 17.14 -6.34 13.10
CA LEU A 313 16.79 -6.78 14.44
C LEU A 313 15.41 -6.24 14.82
N ALA A 314 14.35 -7.01 14.55
CA ALA A 314 12.96 -6.54 14.65
C ALA A 314 12.61 -6.03 16.06
N THR A 315 12.83 -6.81 17.10
CA THR A 315 12.46 -6.44 18.47
C THR A 315 13.17 -5.18 18.98
N PRO A 316 14.50 -5.00 18.84
CA PRO A 316 15.16 -3.75 19.17
C PRO A 316 14.66 -2.55 18.38
N LEU A 317 14.44 -2.73 17.07
CA LEU A 317 13.90 -1.66 16.20
C LEU A 317 12.51 -1.22 16.64
N LEU A 318 11.58 -2.16 16.89
CA LEU A 318 10.23 -1.83 17.34
C LEU A 318 10.24 -1.09 18.69
N LYS A 319 11.16 -1.43 19.60
CA LYS A 319 11.34 -0.69 20.86
C LYS A 319 11.85 0.72 20.61
N SER A 320 12.84 0.91 19.73
CA SER A 320 13.40 2.24 19.47
C SER A 320 12.35 3.18 18.86
N ILE A 321 11.53 2.71 17.92
CA ILE A 321 10.46 3.55 17.33
C ILE A 321 9.36 3.89 18.35
N VAL A 322 9.00 2.98 19.25
CA VAL A 322 8.00 3.24 20.30
C VAL A 322 8.51 4.26 21.32
N THR A 323 9.80 4.21 21.66
CA THR A 323 10.43 5.19 22.57
C THR A 323 10.88 6.47 21.86
N LYS A 324 10.72 6.55 20.53
CA LYS A 324 11.19 7.66 19.68
C LYS A 324 12.70 7.91 19.81
N ASP A 325 13.47 6.84 20.00
CA ASP A 325 14.93 6.88 19.96
C ASP A 325 15.40 6.87 18.50
N ILE A 326 15.47 8.08 17.92
CA ILE A 326 15.77 8.30 16.51
C ILE A 326 17.16 7.77 16.13
N GLU A 327 18.17 8.04 16.96
CA GLU A 327 19.55 7.63 16.64
C GLU A 327 19.68 6.11 16.60
N LEU A 328 19.11 5.43 17.59
CA LEU A 328 19.10 3.98 17.63
C LEU A 328 18.25 3.40 16.48
N GLY A 329 17.08 4.01 16.19
CA GLY A 329 16.23 3.62 15.07
C GLY A 329 16.96 3.65 13.74
N VAL A 330 17.69 4.71 13.44
CA VAL A 330 18.51 4.85 12.23
C VAL A 330 19.62 3.77 12.18
N LYS A 331 20.31 3.53 13.28
CA LYS A 331 21.34 2.48 13.36
C LYS A 331 20.78 1.08 13.16
N LEU A 332 19.53 0.84 13.53
CA LEU A 332 18.83 -0.44 13.40
C LEU A 332 18.14 -0.63 12.05
N GLY A 333 18.18 0.36 11.14
CA GLY A 333 17.65 0.22 9.79
C GLY A 333 16.23 0.75 9.58
N VAL A 334 15.72 1.65 10.42
CA VAL A 334 14.38 2.25 10.29
C VAL A 334 14.15 2.91 8.93
N LEU A 335 15.20 3.43 8.28
CA LEU A 335 15.14 4.11 6.99
C LEU A 335 14.77 3.19 5.82
N GLU A 336 14.98 1.88 5.97
CA GLU A 336 14.60 0.90 4.95
C GLU A 336 13.10 0.59 4.94
N LEU A 337 12.39 0.98 6.01
CA LEU A 337 10.99 0.65 6.23
C LEU A 337 10.04 1.77 5.79
N ALA A 338 8.82 1.35 5.40
CA ALA A 338 7.65 2.22 5.35
C ALA A 338 6.53 1.60 6.19
N PRO A 339 5.46 2.36 6.49
CA PRO A 339 4.36 1.87 7.33
C PRO A 339 3.81 0.51 6.91
N GLU A 340 3.67 0.25 5.62
CA GLU A 340 3.18 -1.02 5.08
C GLU A 340 4.01 -2.24 5.46
N ASP A 341 5.33 -2.06 5.64
CA ASP A 341 6.25 -3.15 6.01
C ASP A 341 6.03 -3.63 7.45
N LEU A 342 5.39 -2.81 8.30
CA LEU A 342 5.08 -3.15 9.69
C LEU A 342 3.63 -3.61 9.93
N GLY A 343 2.81 -3.75 8.89
CA GLY A 343 1.42 -4.21 9.03
C GLY A 343 1.33 -5.60 9.67
N LEU A 344 2.14 -6.53 9.21
CA LEU A 344 2.21 -7.88 9.77
C LEU A 344 2.76 -7.88 11.20
N MET A 345 3.69 -6.97 11.53
CA MET A 345 4.20 -6.78 12.90
C MET A 345 3.11 -6.34 13.85
N SER A 346 2.25 -5.39 13.43
CA SER A 346 1.09 -4.94 14.20
C SER A 346 0.09 -6.08 14.41
N TYR A 347 -0.15 -6.90 13.39
CA TYR A 347 -1.04 -8.06 13.48
C TYR A 347 -0.57 -9.10 14.50
N VAL A 348 0.69 -9.50 14.47
CA VAL A 348 1.24 -10.50 15.39
C VAL A 348 1.56 -9.95 16.77
N CYS A 349 1.49 -8.65 16.99
CA CYS A 349 1.86 -7.98 18.22
C CYS A 349 0.96 -8.37 19.38
N PRO A 350 1.48 -9.04 20.44
CA PRO A 350 0.68 -9.35 21.62
C PRO A 350 0.36 -8.09 22.45
N SER A 351 1.12 -7.00 22.27
CA SER A 351 0.95 -5.73 22.97
C SER A 351 0.07 -4.72 22.23
N LYS A 352 -0.42 -5.09 21.04
CA LYS A 352 -1.41 -4.33 20.24
C LYS A 352 -0.97 -2.91 19.86
N TYR A 353 0.33 -2.74 19.58
CA TYR A 353 0.85 -1.49 19.04
C TYR A 353 0.47 -1.34 17.56
N ASP A 354 0.08 -0.14 17.17
CA ASP A 354 0.02 0.26 15.77
C ASP A 354 1.39 0.76 15.31
N TYR A 355 2.23 -0.19 14.90
CA TYR A 355 3.59 0.12 14.47
C TYR A 355 3.64 0.93 13.19
N GLN A 356 2.61 0.90 12.36
CA GLN A 356 2.56 1.66 11.12
C GLN A 356 2.48 3.16 11.39
N THR A 357 1.54 3.58 12.24
CA THR A 357 1.42 4.98 12.66
C THR A 357 2.67 5.44 13.41
N ILE A 358 3.19 4.62 14.32
CA ILE A 358 4.39 4.94 15.09
C ILE A 358 5.60 5.11 14.16
N LEU A 359 5.78 4.23 13.17
CA LEU A 359 6.86 4.34 12.20
C LEU A 359 6.75 5.62 11.38
N GLN A 360 5.54 5.95 10.89
CA GLN A 360 5.34 7.19 10.12
C GLN A 360 5.74 8.43 10.92
N GLU A 361 5.33 8.52 12.19
CA GLU A 361 5.74 9.61 13.08
C GLU A 361 7.26 9.69 13.23
N ASN A 362 7.95 8.55 13.40
CA ASN A 362 9.41 8.52 13.51
C ASN A 362 10.08 8.95 12.20
N LEU A 363 9.60 8.47 11.04
CA LEU A 363 10.15 8.88 9.74
C LEU A 363 9.98 10.38 9.50
N ASP A 364 8.84 10.95 9.91
CA ASP A 364 8.60 12.39 9.80
C ASP A 364 9.55 13.19 10.71
N LEU A 365 9.76 12.75 11.95
CA LEU A 365 10.74 13.36 12.87
C LEU A 365 12.17 13.27 12.33
N ILE A 366 12.58 12.12 11.79
CA ILE A 366 13.91 11.96 11.20
C ILE A 366 14.08 12.90 10.01
N TYR A 367 13.06 13.01 9.15
CA TYR A 367 13.10 13.90 8.00
C TYR A 367 13.25 15.37 8.40
N GLU A 368 12.53 15.81 9.45
CA GLU A 368 12.60 17.20 9.94
C GLU A 368 13.93 17.52 10.63
N GLN A 369 14.62 16.56 11.23
CA GLN A 369 15.84 16.77 11.99
C GLN A 369 17.12 16.55 11.20
N MET A 370 17.10 15.70 10.17
CA MET A 370 18.30 15.24 9.48
C MET A 370 18.38 15.69 8.01
N ILE A 371 17.31 16.28 7.45
CA ILE A 371 17.22 16.76 6.08
C ILE A 371 16.69 18.18 6.00
#